data_ed5502bc4c3365db64297bfdf996f4cc
#
_entry.id   ed5502bc4c3365db64297bfdf996f4cc
#
_cell.length_a   1.000
_cell.length_b   1.000
_cell.length_c   1.000
_cell.angle_alpha   90.00
_cell.angle_beta   90.00
_cell.angle_gamma   90.00
#
_symmetry.space_group_name_H-M   'P 1'
#
loop_
_entity.id
_entity.type
_entity.pdbx_description
1 polymer ?
#
loop_
_entity_poly.entity_id
_entity_poly.type
_entity_poly.pdbx_seq_one_letter_code
_entity_poly.pdbx_strand_id
1 'polypeptide(L)' 'MDPSPGLTLATIFADFGMILFALILVLLNGFFVAAEFAMVK' A
#
# COMPACT_ATOMS: atom_id res chain seq x y z
N MET A 1 1.99 -2.59 30.08
CA MET A 1 1.46 -1.26 29.79
C MET A 1 0.46 -1.33 28.64
N ASP A 2 -0.75 -0.89 28.91
CA ASP A 2 -1.79 -0.97 27.91
C ASP A 2 -1.87 0.32 27.13
N PRO A 3 -1.77 0.28 25.82
CA PRO A 3 -1.99 1.49 25.03
C PRO A 3 -3.45 1.90 25.12
N SER A 4 -3.69 3.18 25.03
CA SER A 4 -5.06 3.66 25.06
C SER A 4 -5.78 3.17 23.80
N PRO A 5 -7.09 2.95 23.89
CA PRO A 5 -7.84 2.47 22.73
C PRO A 5 -7.70 3.38 21.51
N GLY A 6 -7.65 4.70 21.76
CA GLY A 6 -7.48 5.63 20.66
C GLY A 6 -6.12 5.47 19.99
N LEU A 7 -5.08 5.24 20.80
CA LEU A 7 -3.75 5.06 20.27
C LEU A 7 -3.67 3.78 19.44
N THR A 8 -4.30 2.72 19.91
CA THR A 8 -4.30 1.47 19.17
C THR A 8 -4.99 1.62 17.82
N LEU A 9 -6.11 2.34 17.79
CA LEU A 9 -6.82 2.58 16.55
C LEU A 9 -5.98 3.39 15.58
N ALA A 10 -5.33 4.43 16.09
CA ALA A 10 -4.49 5.26 15.25
C ALA A 10 -3.35 4.45 14.64
N THR A 11 -2.77 3.56 15.41
CA THR A 11 -1.69 2.71 14.92
C THR A 11 -2.19 1.78 13.84
N ILE A 12 -3.37 1.19 14.04
CA ILE A 12 -3.94 0.28 13.05
C ILE A 12 -4.23 1.01 11.75
N PHE A 13 -4.79 2.21 11.84
CA PHE A 13 -5.08 2.99 10.65
C PHE A 13 -3.79 3.38 9.93
N ALA A 14 -2.77 3.76 10.68
CA ALA A 14 -1.51 4.13 10.07
C ALA A 14 -0.87 2.95 9.35
N ASP A 15 -0.87 1.80 10.00
CA ASP A 15 -0.28 0.60 9.40
C ASP A 15 -1.08 0.18 8.16
N PHE A 16 -2.38 0.22 8.27
CA PHE A 16 -3.24 -0.14 7.15
C PHE A 16 -3.01 0.79 5.96
N GLY A 17 -2.89 2.07 6.25
CA GLY A 17 -2.63 3.05 5.20
C GLY A 17 -1.30 2.82 4.51
N MET A 18 -0.28 2.49 5.29
CA MET A 18 1.02 2.23 4.71
C MET A 18 1.01 0.99 3.84
N ILE A 19 0.36 -0.06 4.30
CA ILE A 19 0.26 -1.29 3.52
C ILE A 19 -0.51 -1.04 2.24
N LEU A 20 -1.59 -0.30 2.33
CA LEU A 20 -2.40 0.02 1.17
C LEU A 20 -1.60 0.85 0.16
N PHE A 21 -0.86 1.83 0.67
CA PHE A 21 -0.03 2.66 -0.19
C PHE A 21 1.02 1.84 -0.91
N ALA A 22 1.66 0.93 -0.18
CA ALA A 22 2.67 0.06 -0.78
C ALA A 22 2.06 -0.83 -1.85
N LEU A 23 0.86 -1.36 -1.58
CA LEU A 23 0.18 -2.19 -2.56
C LEU A 23 -0.14 -1.41 -3.84
N ILE A 24 -0.58 -0.19 -3.68
CA ILE A 24 -0.89 0.66 -4.84
C ILE A 24 0.37 0.90 -5.65
N LEU A 25 1.47 1.18 -4.97
CA LEU A 25 2.74 1.41 -5.68
C LEU A 25 3.18 0.17 -6.45
N VAL A 26 3.05 -1.00 -5.83
CA VAL A 26 3.42 -2.24 -6.50
C VAL A 26 2.52 -2.49 -7.70
N LEU A 27 1.24 -2.25 -7.54
CA LEU A 27 0.30 -2.44 -8.64
C LEU A 27 0.58 -1.49 -9.78
N LEU A 28 0.85 -0.23 -9.46
CA LEU A 28 1.18 0.74 -10.51
C LEU A 28 2.45 0.36 -11.23
N ASN A 29 3.46 -0.06 -10.48
CA ASN A 29 4.72 -0.47 -11.07
C ASN A 29 4.51 -1.66 -12.00
N GLY A 30 3.77 -2.66 -11.55
CA GLY A 30 3.47 -3.82 -12.37
C GLY A 30 2.66 -3.46 -13.60
N PHE A 31 1.73 -2.53 -13.44
CA PHE A 31 0.90 -2.09 -14.55
C PHE A 31 1.75 -1.42 -15.62
N PHE A 32 2.68 -0.57 -15.19
CA PHE A 32 3.55 0.10 -16.15
C PHE A 32 4.43 -0.90 -16.90
N VAL A 33 4.98 -1.87 -16.19
CA VAL A 33 5.81 -2.88 -16.83
C VAL A 33 4.99 -3.68 -17.84
N ALA A 34 3.79 -4.06 -17.46
CA ALA A 34 2.93 -4.81 -18.37
C ALA A 34 2.56 -3.97 -19.59
N ALA A 35 2.30 -2.69 -19.39
CA ALA A 35 1.96 -1.80 -20.48
C ALA A 35 3.12 -1.66 -21.45
N GLU A 36 4.34 -1.57 -20.91
CA GLU A 36 5.51 -1.48 -21.76
C GLU A 36 5.69 -2.72 -22.61
N PHE A 37 5.49 -3.88 -21.99
CA PHE A 37 5.58 -5.12 -22.74
C PHE A 37 4.50 -5.21 -23.81
N ALA A 38 3.31 -4.73 -23.50
CA ALA A 38 2.21 -4.77 -24.45
C ALA A 38 2.50 -3.87 -25.64
N MET A 39 3.21 -2.78 -25.42
CA MET A 39 3.51 -1.85 -26.51
C MET A 39 4.65 -2.29 -27.39
N VAL A 40 5.51 -3.11 -26.87
CA VAL A 40 6.74 -3.51 -27.56
C VAL A 40 6.48 -4.63 -28.56
N LYS A 41 5.34 -4.99 -28.83
CA LYS A 41 5.09 -6.13 -29.73
C LYS A 41 5.79 -6.05 -31.07
#